data_2fc79ae9a29bcbf854d2d8af4a8ea6b6
#
_entry.id   2fc79ae9a29bcbf854d2d8af4a8ea6b6
#
_cell.length_a   1.000
_cell.length_b   1.000
_cell.length_c   1.000
_cell.angle_alpha   90.00
_cell.angle_beta   90.00
_cell.angle_gamma   90.00
#
_symmetry.space_group_name_H-M   'P 1'
#
loop_
_entity.id
_entity.type
_entity.pdbx_description
1 polymer ?
#
loop_
_entity_poly.entity_id
_entity_poly.type
_entity_poly.pdbx_seq_one_letter_code
_entity_poly.pdbx_strand_id
1 'polypeptide(L)'
;ARCSMLNSPEYNLDQSDTYKAIDEFQLFMNHYPESGLVDSCNTLISSLRSKLETKSFEKAKLYYKMEKYRSAVILFNTTLEEFPDTDFKEEVLYLIIRSNFLFASNSIQTKKEERFDNTIKSYYTFVDQFDSSKFLKSAESYFKSSKKELDKLRNVN
;
A
#
# COMPACT_ATOMS: atom_id res chain seq x y z
N ALA A 1 4.00 26.15 11.80
CA ALA A 1 3.89 24.71 12.07
C ALA A 1 2.69 24.36 12.97
N ARG A 2 2.58 24.86 14.21
CA ARG A 2 1.44 24.52 15.09
C ARG A 2 0.09 24.94 14.50
N CYS A 3 -0.01 26.09 13.85
CA CYS A 3 -1.26 26.53 13.21
C CYS A 3 -1.62 25.61 12.04
N SER A 4 -0.69 25.27 11.16
CA SER A 4 -0.91 24.35 10.04
C SER A 4 -1.26 22.94 10.54
N MET A 5 -0.65 22.48 11.63
CA MET A 5 -0.99 21.22 12.28
C MET A 5 -2.43 21.24 12.85
N LEU A 6 -2.85 22.32 13.53
CA LEU A 6 -4.21 22.45 14.05
C LEU A 6 -5.27 22.48 12.94
N ASN A 7 -4.91 22.98 11.77
CA ASN A 7 -5.77 22.98 10.58
C ASN A 7 -5.72 21.64 9.81
N SER A 8 -4.81 20.73 10.15
CA SER A 8 -4.71 19.41 9.53
C SER A 8 -5.99 18.60 9.77
N PRO A 9 -6.80 18.33 8.73
CA PRO A 9 -8.08 17.68 8.90
C PRO A 9 -7.95 16.17 9.13
N GLU A 10 -9.09 15.47 9.23
CA GLU A 10 -9.11 14.01 9.21
C GLU A 10 -8.51 13.46 7.90
N TYR A 11 -8.03 12.21 7.95
CA TYR A 11 -7.27 11.59 6.84
C TYR A 11 -8.04 11.52 5.50
N ASN A 12 -9.37 11.48 5.52
CA ASN A 12 -10.23 11.39 4.33
C ASN A 12 -10.38 12.73 3.58
N LEU A 13 -10.03 13.85 4.21
CA LEU A 13 -10.10 15.19 3.63
C LEU A 13 -8.79 15.59 2.95
N ASP A 14 -8.73 16.79 2.36
CA ASP A 14 -7.51 17.33 1.77
C ASP A 14 -6.39 17.47 2.82
N GLN A 15 -5.17 17.07 2.47
CA GLN A 15 -4.04 17.01 3.39
C GLN A 15 -2.98 18.10 3.13
N SER A 16 -3.30 19.15 2.39
CA SER A 16 -2.36 20.24 2.08
C SER A 16 -1.77 20.87 3.33
N ASP A 17 -2.61 21.13 4.35
CA ASP A 17 -2.15 21.67 5.64
C ASP A 17 -1.29 20.66 6.42
N THR A 18 -1.52 19.35 6.24
CA THR A 18 -0.70 18.30 6.85
C THR A 18 0.71 18.29 6.27
N TYR A 19 0.84 18.33 4.94
CA TYR A 19 2.15 18.44 4.28
C TYR A 19 2.88 19.71 4.68
N LYS A 20 2.17 20.85 4.66
CA LYS A 20 2.74 22.15 5.09
C LYS A 20 3.22 22.10 6.54
N ALA A 21 2.47 21.48 7.45
CA ALA A 21 2.89 21.32 8.83
C ALA A 21 4.17 20.51 8.97
N ILE A 22 4.29 19.41 8.22
CA ILE A 22 5.50 18.56 8.21
C ILE A 22 6.70 19.38 7.73
N ASP A 23 6.58 20.09 6.61
CA ASP A 23 7.66 20.92 6.04
C ASP A 23 8.09 22.01 7.01
N GLU A 24 7.15 22.69 7.67
CA GLU A 24 7.43 23.73 8.64
C GLU A 24 8.13 23.19 9.91
N PHE A 25 7.77 21.99 10.38
CA PHE A 25 8.47 21.34 11.49
C PHE A 25 9.89 20.91 11.09
N GLN A 26 10.07 20.35 9.90
CA GLN A 26 11.39 19.97 9.39
C GLN A 26 12.29 21.21 9.23
N LEU A 27 11.76 22.29 8.69
CA LEU A 27 12.48 23.56 8.55
C LEU A 27 12.91 24.10 9.92
N PHE A 28 12.03 24.03 10.94
CA PHE A 28 12.37 24.43 12.31
C PHE A 28 13.52 23.60 12.88
N MET A 29 13.47 22.27 12.74
CA MET A 29 14.52 21.39 13.25
C MET A 29 15.87 21.61 12.55
N ASN A 30 15.85 21.92 11.25
CA ASN A 30 17.07 22.24 10.50
C ASN A 30 17.71 23.57 10.95
N HIS A 31 16.91 24.58 11.32
CA HIS A 31 17.41 25.85 11.78
C HIS A 31 17.84 25.84 13.26
N TYR A 32 17.23 24.94 14.06
CA TYR A 32 17.46 24.92 15.52
C TYR A 32 17.68 23.44 15.99
N PRO A 33 18.75 22.78 15.51
CA PRO A 33 19.00 21.36 15.81
C PRO A 33 19.23 21.09 17.30
N GLU A 34 19.78 22.07 18.05
CA GLU A 34 20.03 21.94 19.48
C GLU A 34 18.83 22.35 20.36
N SER A 35 17.67 22.61 19.74
CA SER A 35 16.47 23.01 20.50
C SER A 35 15.91 21.80 21.25
N GLY A 36 15.55 21.97 22.53
CA GLY A 36 14.83 20.95 23.31
C GLY A 36 13.44 20.60 22.77
N LEU A 37 12.99 21.24 21.69
CA LEU A 37 11.72 20.95 21.02
C LEU A 37 11.85 19.94 19.84
N VAL A 38 13.07 19.56 19.47
CA VAL A 38 13.32 18.65 18.32
C VAL A 38 12.57 17.33 18.50
N ASP A 39 12.63 16.69 19.66
CA ASP A 39 11.94 15.43 19.94
C ASP A 39 10.41 15.59 19.83
N SER A 40 9.89 16.71 20.31
CA SER A 40 8.46 17.02 20.17
C SER A 40 8.07 17.21 18.70
N CYS A 41 8.89 17.88 17.90
CA CYS A 41 8.66 18.03 16.46
C CYS A 41 8.68 16.67 15.74
N ASN A 42 9.62 15.79 16.04
CA ASN A 42 9.69 14.44 15.49
C ASN A 42 8.42 13.63 15.80
N THR A 43 7.94 13.70 17.05
CA THR A 43 6.70 13.03 17.46
C THR A 43 5.49 13.56 16.67
N LEU A 44 5.39 14.87 16.49
CA LEU A 44 4.32 15.50 15.72
C LEU A 44 4.38 15.13 14.24
N ILE A 45 5.57 15.17 13.64
CA ILE A 45 5.78 14.72 12.24
C ILE A 45 5.36 13.26 12.08
N SER A 46 5.76 12.36 12.99
CA SER A 46 5.37 10.94 12.94
C SER A 46 3.86 10.79 12.97
N SER A 47 3.15 11.52 13.83
CA SER A 47 1.69 11.51 13.89
C SER A 47 1.03 12.01 12.59
N LEU A 48 1.57 13.07 11.99
CA LEU A 48 1.07 13.58 10.71
C LEU A 48 1.34 12.62 9.55
N ARG A 49 2.51 11.97 9.55
CA ARG A 49 2.85 10.93 8.55
C ARG A 49 1.93 9.71 8.64
N SER A 50 1.62 9.22 9.86
CA SER A 50 0.65 8.12 10.05
C SER A 50 -0.73 8.47 9.49
N LYS A 51 -1.14 9.74 9.56
CA LYS A 51 -2.39 10.19 8.94
C LYS A 51 -2.33 10.10 7.41
N LEU A 52 -1.23 10.52 6.79
CA LEU A 52 -1.03 10.42 5.34
C LEU A 52 -0.96 8.96 4.87
N GLU A 53 -0.28 8.12 5.63
CA GLU A 53 -0.18 6.68 5.42
C GLU A 53 -1.56 6.02 5.43
N THR A 54 -2.36 6.29 6.46
CA THR A 54 -3.75 5.79 6.55
C THR A 54 -4.58 6.25 5.35
N LYS A 55 -4.45 7.51 4.93
CA LYS A 55 -5.14 8.02 3.74
C LYS A 55 -4.75 7.26 2.48
N SER A 56 -3.46 7.06 2.25
CA SER A 56 -2.94 6.33 1.08
C SER A 56 -3.49 4.90 1.05
N PHE A 57 -3.42 4.20 2.17
CA PHE A 57 -3.93 2.83 2.31
C PHE A 57 -5.45 2.74 2.11
N GLU A 58 -6.25 3.57 2.78
CA GLU A 58 -7.71 3.56 2.64
C GLU A 58 -8.18 3.95 1.24
N LYS A 59 -7.45 4.85 0.56
CA LYS A 59 -7.68 5.16 -0.85
C LYS A 59 -7.49 3.91 -1.72
N ALA A 60 -6.39 3.18 -1.54
CA ALA A 60 -6.14 1.94 -2.29
C ALA A 60 -7.22 0.88 -2.01
N LYS A 61 -7.63 0.71 -0.73
CA LYS A 61 -8.73 -0.18 -0.33
C LYS A 61 -10.08 0.22 -0.95
N LEU A 62 -10.35 1.50 -1.10
CA LEU A 62 -11.56 1.98 -1.76
C LEU A 62 -11.61 1.51 -3.21
N TYR A 63 -10.51 1.68 -3.97
CA TYR A 63 -10.43 1.19 -5.35
C TYR A 63 -10.58 -0.33 -5.44
N TYR A 64 -10.02 -1.06 -4.47
CA TYR A 64 -10.21 -2.51 -4.35
C TYR A 64 -11.69 -2.86 -4.12
N LYS A 65 -12.39 -2.19 -3.20
CA LYS A 65 -13.83 -2.38 -2.93
C LYS A 65 -14.71 -2.03 -4.14
N MET A 66 -14.29 -1.07 -4.95
CA MET A 66 -14.94 -0.69 -6.21
C MET A 66 -14.62 -1.65 -7.37
N GLU A 67 -13.93 -2.76 -7.10
CA GLU A 67 -13.48 -3.75 -8.11
C GLU A 67 -12.55 -3.18 -9.20
N LYS A 68 -11.96 -2.01 -8.95
CA LYS A 68 -10.95 -1.40 -9.83
C LYS A 68 -9.57 -1.98 -9.53
N TYR A 69 -9.44 -3.30 -9.69
CA TYR A 69 -8.28 -4.07 -9.22
C TYR A 69 -6.94 -3.58 -9.77
N ARG A 70 -6.88 -3.23 -11.06
CA ARG A 70 -5.65 -2.66 -11.65
C ARG A 70 -5.22 -1.37 -10.94
N SER A 71 -6.15 -0.46 -10.75
CA SER A 71 -5.88 0.81 -10.06
C SER A 71 -5.56 0.59 -8.59
N ALA A 72 -6.23 -0.37 -7.93
CA ALA A 72 -5.93 -0.75 -6.55
C ALA A 72 -4.49 -1.23 -6.39
N VAL A 73 -4.00 -2.12 -7.28
CA VAL A 73 -2.60 -2.58 -7.27
C VAL A 73 -1.61 -1.43 -7.41
N ILE A 74 -1.87 -0.49 -8.33
CA ILE A 74 -1.02 0.70 -8.50
C ILE A 74 -0.98 1.51 -7.21
N LEU A 75 -2.14 1.81 -6.62
CA LEU A 75 -2.23 2.60 -5.39
C LEU A 75 -1.61 1.90 -4.18
N PHE A 76 -1.75 0.57 -4.06
CA PHE A 76 -1.07 -0.20 -3.02
C PHE A 76 0.45 -0.14 -3.17
N ASN A 77 0.98 -0.26 -4.39
CA ASN A 77 2.42 -0.11 -4.63
C ASN A 77 2.88 1.31 -4.31
N THR A 78 2.14 2.36 -4.71
CA THR A 78 2.43 3.74 -4.32
C THR A 78 2.48 3.90 -2.80
N THR A 79 1.55 3.27 -2.06
CA THR A 79 1.57 3.29 -0.59
C THR A 79 2.85 2.67 -0.03
N LEU A 80 3.33 1.56 -0.59
CA LEU A 80 4.59 0.94 -0.16
C LEU A 80 5.84 1.75 -0.54
N GLU A 81 5.80 2.48 -1.66
CA GLU A 81 6.88 3.37 -2.09
C GLU A 81 6.98 4.62 -1.21
N GLU A 82 5.83 5.24 -0.89
CA GLU A 82 5.76 6.43 -0.04
C GLU A 82 6.00 6.12 1.45
N PHE A 83 5.58 4.93 1.90
CA PHE A 83 5.65 4.48 3.29
C PHE A 83 6.23 3.05 3.37
N PRO A 84 7.55 2.87 3.13
CA PRO A 84 8.16 1.52 3.07
C PRO A 84 8.11 0.76 4.40
N ASP A 85 8.04 1.48 5.53
CA ASP A 85 7.97 0.92 6.89
C ASP A 85 6.55 0.89 7.47
N THR A 86 5.53 0.96 6.59
CA THR A 86 4.12 1.00 6.99
C THR A 86 3.70 -0.23 7.81
N ASP A 87 2.93 -0.01 8.87
CA ASP A 87 2.28 -1.07 9.64
C ASP A 87 1.26 -1.86 8.79
N PHE A 88 0.77 -1.28 7.69
CA PHE A 88 -0.15 -1.93 6.76
C PHE A 88 0.54 -2.86 5.75
N LYS A 89 1.87 -2.98 5.75
CA LYS A 89 2.65 -3.67 4.71
C LYS A 89 2.19 -5.09 4.46
N GLU A 90 1.96 -5.86 5.53
CA GLU A 90 1.45 -7.23 5.43
C GLU A 90 0.09 -7.30 4.72
N GLU A 91 -0.86 -6.47 5.14
CA GLU A 91 -2.20 -6.42 4.54
C GLU A 91 -2.15 -5.90 3.09
N VAL A 92 -1.33 -4.88 2.82
CA VAL A 92 -1.15 -4.31 1.47
C VAL A 92 -0.63 -5.37 0.49
N LEU A 93 0.44 -6.09 0.83
CA LEU A 93 0.99 -7.13 -0.03
C LEU A 93 -0.01 -8.27 -0.28
N TYR A 94 -0.76 -8.66 0.74
CA TYR A 94 -1.84 -9.63 0.58
C TYR A 94 -2.95 -9.11 -0.36
N LEU A 95 -3.37 -7.85 -0.23
CA LEU A 95 -4.39 -7.25 -1.09
C LEU A 95 -3.89 -7.07 -2.53
N ILE A 96 -2.60 -6.88 -2.76
CA ILE A 96 -1.99 -6.89 -4.10
C ILE A 96 -2.15 -8.28 -4.74
N ILE A 97 -1.85 -9.37 -4.02
CA ILE A 97 -2.05 -10.74 -4.53
C ILE A 97 -3.50 -10.95 -4.95
N ARG A 98 -4.42 -10.64 -4.05
CA ARG A 98 -5.85 -10.81 -4.26
C ARG A 98 -6.36 -9.95 -5.42
N SER A 99 -5.93 -8.71 -5.52
CA SER A 99 -6.28 -7.80 -6.62
C SER A 99 -5.77 -8.31 -7.96
N ASN A 100 -4.51 -8.76 -8.03
CA ASN A 100 -3.92 -9.33 -9.24
C ASN A 100 -4.67 -10.58 -9.69
N PHE A 101 -5.02 -11.49 -8.76
CA PHE A 101 -5.79 -12.68 -9.06
C PHE A 101 -7.17 -12.35 -9.62
N LEU A 102 -7.92 -11.46 -8.97
CA LEU A 102 -9.25 -11.04 -9.43
C LEU A 102 -9.18 -10.32 -10.77
N PHE A 103 -8.17 -9.48 -10.96
CA PHE A 103 -7.92 -8.82 -12.25
C PHE A 103 -7.61 -9.83 -13.36
N ALA A 104 -6.78 -10.84 -13.08
CA ALA A 104 -6.48 -11.92 -14.03
C ALA A 104 -7.73 -12.72 -14.39
N SER A 105 -8.52 -13.12 -13.38
CA SER A 105 -9.74 -13.92 -13.56
C SER A 105 -10.77 -13.22 -14.44
N ASN A 106 -10.92 -11.90 -14.28
CA ASN A 106 -11.87 -11.07 -15.05
C ASN A 106 -11.30 -10.59 -16.40
N SER A 107 -10.17 -11.12 -16.84
CA SER A 107 -9.47 -10.66 -18.03
C SER A 107 -9.87 -11.46 -19.27
N ILE A 108 -9.67 -10.86 -20.44
CA ILE A 108 -9.76 -11.56 -21.73
C ILE A 108 -8.65 -12.62 -21.82
N GLN A 109 -8.91 -13.70 -22.57
CA GLN A 109 -8.03 -14.87 -22.66
C GLN A 109 -6.57 -14.52 -22.97
N THR A 110 -6.34 -13.61 -23.93
CA THR A 110 -5.00 -13.20 -24.39
C THR A 110 -4.16 -12.47 -23.32
N LYS A 111 -4.78 -11.99 -22.24
CA LYS A 111 -4.11 -11.26 -21.15
C LYS A 111 -4.04 -12.04 -19.84
N LYS A 112 -4.72 -13.20 -19.78
CA LYS A 112 -4.77 -13.98 -18.53
C LYS A 112 -3.41 -14.52 -18.12
N GLU A 113 -2.60 -15.01 -19.05
CA GLU A 113 -1.31 -15.60 -18.74
C GLU A 113 -0.40 -14.59 -18.02
N GLU A 114 -0.15 -13.42 -18.63
CA GLU A 114 0.64 -12.33 -18.03
C GLU A 114 0.14 -11.93 -16.64
N ARG A 115 -1.20 -11.88 -16.46
CA ARG A 115 -1.81 -11.40 -15.22
C ARG A 115 -1.78 -12.43 -14.10
N PHE A 116 -1.92 -13.72 -14.41
CA PHE A 116 -1.71 -14.79 -13.42
C PHE A 116 -0.23 -14.91 -13.03
N ASP A 117 0.71 -14.69 -13.95
CA ASP A 117 2.14 -14.60 -13.61
C ASP A 117 2.41 -13.45 -12.63
N ASN A 118 1.75 -12.30 -12.78
CA ASN A 118 1.86 -11.19 -11.82
C ASN A 118 1.31 -11.56 -10.43
N THR A 119 0.24 -12.38 -10.36
CA THR A 119 -0.25 -12.91 -9.08
C THR A 119 0.79 -13.78 -8.40
N ILE A 120 1.45 -14.65 -9.16
CA ILE A 120 2.50 -15.55 -8.66
C ILE A 120 3.71 -14.75 -8.14
N LYS A 121 4.16 -13.73 -8.89
CA LYS A 121 5.24 -12.84 -8.46
C LYS A 121 4.91 -12.14 -7.15
N SER A 122 3.69 -11.59 -7.05
CA SER A 122 3.22 -10.92 -5.82
C SER A 122 3.18 -11.88 -4.62
N TYR A 123 2.82 -13.15 -4.85
CA TYR A 123 2.85 -14.17 -3.80
C TYR A 123 4.27 -14.42 -3.27
N TYR A 124 5.26 -14.56 -4.15
CA TYR A 124 6.65 -14.73 -3.70
C TYR A 124 7.16 -13.51 -2.94
N THR A 125 6.88 -12.30 -3.40
CA THR A 125 7.22 -11.06 -2.67
C THR A 125 6.62 -11.03 -1.26
N PHE A 126 5.39 -11.54 -1.10
CA PHE A 126 4.71 -11.62 0.18
C PHE A 126 5.36 -12.65 1.11
N VAL A 127 5.62 -13.86 0.62
CA VAL A 127 6.18 -14.96 1.44
C VAL A 127 7.61 -14.66 1.88
N ASP A 128 8.41 -14.02 1.03
CA ASP A 128 9.78 -13.62 1.36
C ASP A 128 9.85 -12.67 2.57
N GLN A 129 8.77 -11.91 2.83
CA GLN A 129 8.71 -10.95 3.92
C GLN A 129 7.83 -11.40 5.09
N PHE A 130 6.85 -12.28 4.86
CA PHE A 130 5.82 -12.67 5.83
C PHE A 130 5.50 -14.16 5.78
N ASP A 131 6.48 -15.00 6.10
CA ASP A 131 6.37 -16.47 6.10
C ASP A 131 5.42 -17.04 7.16
N SER A 132 5.14 -16.27 8.22
CA SER A 132 4.27 -16.65 9.34
C SER A 132 2.97 -15.85 9.40
N SER A 133 2.58 -15.23 8.28
CA SER A 133 1.41 -14.36 8.17
C SER A 133 0.09 -15.11 8.40
N LYS A 134 -0.86 -14.42 9.07
CA LYS A 134 -2.27 -14.88 9.13
C LYS A 134 -2.93 -14.99 7.75
N PHE A 135 -2.43 -14.26 6.75
CA PHE A 135 -2.93 -14.28 5.38
C PHE A 135 -2.31 -15.39 4.52
N LEU A 136 -1.29 -16.12 5.02
CA LEU A 136 -0.50 -17.07 4.23
C LEU A 136 -1.36 -18.13 3.55
N LYS A 137 -2.30 -18.77 4.28
CA LYS A 137 -3.20 -19.79 3.71
C LYS A 137 -4.05 -19.26 2.55
N SER A 138 -4.56 -18.03 2.70
CA SER A 138 -5.36 -17.39 1.65
C SER A 138 -4.51 -17.00 0.45
N ALA A 139 -3.31 -16.45 0.68
CA ALA A 139 -2.36 -16.12 -0.37
C ALA A 139 -1.92 -17.37 -1.16
N GLU A 140 -1.65 -18.47 -0.46
CA GLU A 140 -1.32 -19.76 -1.08
C GLU A 140 -2.46 -20.33 -1.95
N SER A 141 -3.71 -20.13 -1.55
CA SER A 141 -4.87 -20.51 -2.35
C SER A 141 -4.92 -19.76 -3.69
N TYR A 142 -4.68 -18.45 -3.69
CA TYR A 142 -4.59 -17.66 -4.93
C TYR A 142 -3.41 -18.09 -5.81
N PHE A 143 -2.26 -18.37 -5.21
CA PHE A 143 -1.09 -18.89 -5.90
C PHE A 143 -1.38 -20.23 -6.59
N LYS A 144 -1.95 -21.23 -5.86
CA LYS A 144 -2.31 -22.54 -6.42
C LYS A 144 -3.34 -22.42 -7.54
N SER A 145 -4.34 -21.57 -7.34
CA SER A 145 -5.36 -21.30 -8.36
C SER A 145 -4.77 -20.66 -9.61
N SER A 146 -3.86 -19.70 -9.45
CA SER A 146 -3.16 -19.06 -10.57
C SER A 146 -2.31 -20.05 -11.36
N LYS A 147 -1.57 -20.93 -10.68
CA LYS A 147 -0.81 -22.01 -11.35
C LYS A 147 -1.70 -22.93 -12.16
N LYS A 148 -2.80 -23.38 -11.56
CA LYS A 148 -3.76 -24.26 -12.26
C LYS A 148 -4.34 -23.59 -13.51
N GLU A 149 -4.67 -22.31 -13.46
CA GLU A 149 -5.18 -21.58 -14.63
C GLU A 149 -4.09 -21.39 -15.70
N LEU A 150 -2.84 -21.12 -15.32
CA LEU A 150 -1.71 -21.06 -16.25
C LEU A 150 -1.46 -22.39 -16.96
N ASP A 151 -1.48 -23.50 -16.23
CA ASP A 151 -1.29 -24.84 -16.81
C ASP A 151 -2.40 -25.13 -17.85
N LYS A 152 -3.65 -24.76 -17.56
CA LYS A 152 -4.75 -24.90 -18.53
C LYS A 152 -4.51 -24.04 -19.78
N LEU A 153 -4.07 -22.78 -19.61
CA LEU A 153 -3.84 -21.86 -20.74
C LEU A 153 -2.71 -22.36 -21.65
N ARG A 154 -1.65 -22.94 -21.06
CA ARG A 154 -0.49 -23.48 -21.80
C ARG A 154 -0.76 -24.82 -22.46
N ASN A 155 -1.67 -25.64 -21.91
CA ASN A 155 -2.03 -26.92 -22.49
C ASN A 155 -3.08 -26.83 -23.63
N VAL A 156 -3.68 -25.67 -23.85
CA VAL A 156 -4.66 -25.42 -24.94
C VAL A 156 -3.98 -24.84 -26.19
N ASN A 157 -2.72 -24.41 -26.09
CA ASN A 157 -1.89 -23.94 -27.20
C ASN A 157 -0.96 -25.07 -27.66
#